data_0bed1a5944510019fbe762f33a47e033
#
_entry.id   0bed1a5944510019fbe762f33a47e033
#
_cell.length_a   1.000
_cell.length_b   1.000
_cell.length_c   1.000
_cell.angle_alpha   90.00
_cell.angle_beta   90.00
_cell.angle_gamma   90.00
#
_symmetry.space_group_name_H-M   'P 1'
#
loop_
_entity.id
_entity.type
_entity.pdbx_description
1 polymer ?
#
loop_
_entity_poly.entity_id
_entity_poly.type
_entity_poly.pdbx_seq_one_letter_code
_entity_poly.pdbx_strand_id
1 'polypeptide(L)' 'MSRILLVEDDTMIASGILYALETEGDETNHATRIKDARSLIEHYNFDLAIIDMQLPDGTGFDVSEILKNNGA' A
#
# COMPACT_ATOMS: atom_id res chain seq x y z
N MET A 1 1.71 15.19 -8.30
CA MET A 1 1.24 14.46 -7.11
C MET A 1 0.92 13.03 -7.50
N SER A 2 1.41 12.10 -6.71
CA SER A 2 1.18 10.68 -6.97
C SER A 2 0.24 10.11 -5.91
N ARG A 3 -0.44 9.03 -6.26
CA ARG A 3 -1.19 8.26 -5.28
C ARG A 3 -0.39 7.00 -4.96
N ILE A 4 -0.10 6.82 -3.68
CA ILE A 4 0.79 5.76 -3.20
C ILE A 4 0.04 4.84 -2.26
N LEU A 5 0.16 3.53 -2.51
CA LEU A 5 -0.37 2.51 -1.61
C LEU A 5 0.75 2.09 -0.65
N LEU A 6 0.46 2.14 0.64
CA LEU A 6 1.37 1.62 1.66
C LEU A 6 0.71 0.41 2.33
N VAL A 7 1.37 -0.73 2.28
CA VAL A 7 0.90 -1.94 2.95
C VAL A 7 1.92 -2.33 4.00
N GLU A 8 1.59 -2.05 5.26
CA GLU A 8 2.46 -2.24 6.40
C GLU A 8 1.61 -2.46 7.65
N ASP A 9 1.81 -3.57 8.34
CA ASP A 9 1.04 -3.89 9.55
C ASP A 9 1.59 -3.22 10.81
N ASP A 10 2.85 -2.83 10.81
CA ASP A 10 3.44 -2.07 11.92
C ASP A 10 3.04 -0.61 11.79
N THR A 11 2.13 -0.18 12.66
CA THR A 11 1.58 1.17 12.57
C THR A 11 2.59 2.27 12.90
N MET A 12 3.60 1.97 13.70
CA MET A 12 4.67 2.92 13.99
C MET A 12 5.52 3.18 12.76
N ILE A 13 5.92 2.10 12.07
CA ILE A 13 6.69 2.21 10.84
C ILE A 13 5.85 2.92 9.78
N ALA A 14 4.58 2.54 9.65
CA ALA A 14 3.67 3.15 8.69
C ALA A 14 3.53 4.65 8.92
N SER A 15 3.40 5.07 10.18
CA SER A 15 3.26 6.49 10.51
C SER A 15 4.44 7.32 10.00
N GLY A 16 5.66 6.81 10.18
CA GLY A 16 6.85 7.50 9.68
C GLY A 16 6.88 7.63 8.17
N ILE A 17 6.51 6.55 7.48
CA ILE A 17 6.47 6.57 6.02
C ILE A 17 5.39 7.51 5.51
N LEU A 18 4.19 7.44 6.10
CA LEU A 18 3.07 8.31 5.71
C LEU A 18 3.43 9.77 5.88
N TYR A 19 4.07 10.11 7.00
CA TYR A 19 4.49 11.48 7.24
C TYR A 19 5.43 11.97 6.15
N ALA A 20 6.44 11.16 5.82
CA ALA A 20 7.40 11.52 4.78
C ALA A 20 6.72 11.71 3.42
N LEU A 21 5.80 10.83 3.06
CA LEU A 21 5.10 10.92 1.78
C LEU A 21 4.18 12.13 1.72
N GLU A 22 3.48 12.42 2.81
CA GLU A 22 2.57 13.57 2.87
C GLU A 22 3.31 14.89 2.79
N THR A 23 4.51 14.98 3.35
CA THR A 23 5.31 16.19 3.23
C THR A 23 5.79 16.45 1.80
N GLU A 24 5.82 15.40 0.96
CA GLU A 24 6.16 15.53 -0.46
C GLU A 24 4.93 15.86 -1.32
N GLY A 25 3.75 15.95 -0.71
CA GLY A 25 2.54 16.29 -1.42
C GLY A 25 1.84 15.11 -2.10
N ASP A 26 2.22 13.89 -1.76
CA ASP A 26 1.59 12.70 -2.32
C ASP A 26 0.31 12.34 -1.58
N GLU A 27 -0.63 11.74 -2.29
CA GLU A 27 -1.80 11.13 -1.68
C GLU A 27 -1.47 9.69 -1.31
N THR A 28 -1.80 9.30 -0.09
CA THR A 28 -1.45 7.96 0.40
C THR A 28 -2.69 7.24 0.92
N ASN A 29 -2.72 5.94 0.66
CA ASN A 29 -3.70 5.05 1.25
C ASN A 29 -2.94 3.94 1.97
N HIS A 30 -3.34 3.65 3.19
CA HIS A 30 -2.63 2.69 4.03
C HIS A 30 -3.51 1.47 4.31
N ALA A 31 -2.93 0.29 4.09
CA ALA A 31 -3.54 -0.98 4.45
C ALA A 31 -2.60 -1.71 5.40
N THR A 32 -3.17 -2.44 6.36
CA THR A 32 -2.37 -3.21 7.32
C THR A 32 -2.29 -4.69 6.97
N ARG A 33 -3.06 -5.11 5.98
CA ARG A 33 -3.07 -6.51 5.53
C ARG A 33 -3.56 -6.59 4.10
N ILE A 34 -3.41 -7.77 3.51
CA ILE A 34 -3.73 -8.00 2.09
C ILE A 34 -5.19 -7.74 1.78
N LYS A 35 -6.10 -8.16 2.64
CA LYS A 35 -7.53 -7.96 2.44
C LYS A 35 -7.87 -6.49 2.21
N ASP A 36 -7.30 -5.61 3.05
CA ASP A 36 -7.56 -4.18 2.95
C ASP A 36 -6.86 -3.58 1.73
N ALA A 37 -5.66 -4.06 1.42
CA ALA A 37 -4.94 -3.63 0.23
C ALA A 37 -5.73 -3.97 -1.04
N ARG A 38 -6.33 -5.17 -1.10
CA ARG A 38 -7.16 -5.57 -2.23
C ARG A 38 -8.31 -4.60 -2.45
N SER A 39 -9.00 -4.23 -1.38
CA SER A 39 -10.12 -3.29 -1.45
C SER A 39 -9.67 -1.93 -2.02
N LEU A 40 -8.54 -1.43 -1.55
CA LEU A 40 -8.00 -0.16 -2.03
C LEU A 40 -7.58 -0.24 -3.50
N ILE A 41 -6.97 -1.34 -3.91
CA ILE A 41 -6.54 -1.53 -5.30
C ILE A 41 -7.75 -1.58 -6.24
N GLU A 42 -8.87 -2.12 -5.77
CA GLU A 42 -10.09 -2.17 -6.57
C GLU A 42 -10.75 -0.80 -6.73
N HIS A 43 -10.50 0.12 -5.81
CA HIS A 43 -11.15 1.44 -5.81
C HIS A 43 -10.29 2.56 -6.38
N TYR A 44 -8.96 2.43 -6.34
CA TYR A 44 -8.04 3.49 -6.73
C TYR A 44 -6.99 2.99 -7.70
N ASN A 45 -6.47 3.89 -8.52
CA ASN A 45 -5.29 3.64 -9.34
C ASN A 45 -4.07 4.19 -8.61
N PHE A 46 -3.10 3.36 -8.36
CA PHE A 46 -1.89 3.76 -7.65
C PHE A 46 -0.72 3.91 -8.61
N ASP A 47 0.08 4.95 -8.38
CA ASP A 47 1.30 5.20 -9.16
C ASP A 47 2.47 4.42 -8.59
N LEU A 48 2.44 4.14 -7.29
CA LEU A 48 3.51 3.45 -6.59
C LEU A 48 2.92 2.67 -5.42
N ALA A 49 3.53 1.55 -5.09
CA ALA A 49 3.17 0.77 -3.90
C ALA A 49 4.43 0.48 -3.09
N ILE A 50 4.33 0.70 -1.79
CA ILE A 50 5.36 0.34 -0.82
C ILE A 50 4.76 -0.78 0.02
N ILE A 51 5.35 -1.97 -0.05
CA ILE A 51 4.72 -3.18 0.49
C ILE A 51 5.70 -3.93 1.38
N ASP A 52 5.26 -4.20 2.62
CA ASP A 52 6.01 -5.07 3.52
C ASP A 52 5.93 -6.51 2.99
N MET A 53 7.02 -7.24 3.12
CA MET A 53 7.10 -8.62 2.65
C MET A 53 6.34 -9.58 3.55
N GLN A 54 6.17 -9.25 4.83
CA GLN A 54 5.45 -10.11 5.78
C GLN A 54 4.22 -9.38 6.30
N LEU A 55 3.05 -9.97 6.04
CA LEU A 55 1.77 -9.39 6.43
C LEU A 55 1.00 -10.44 7.24
N PRO A 56 0.02 -10.01 8.07
CA PRO A 56 -0.73 -10.96 8.91
C PRO A 56 -1.45 -12.06 8.12
N ASP A 57 -1.85 -11.77 6.88
CA ASP A 57 -2.64 -12.70 6.07
C ASP A 57 -1.92 -13.12 4.78
N GLY A 58 -0.60 -12.97 4.72
CA GLY A 58 0.19 -13.44 3.59
C GLY A 58 1.49 -12.68 3.41
N THR A 59 1.88 -12.46 2.15
CA THR A 59 3.16 -11.82 1.84
C THR A 59 2.96 -10.63 0.91
N GLY A 60 4.00 -9.79 0.81
CA GLY A 60 4.01 -8.68 -0.14
C GLY A 60 3.89 -9.13 -1.60
N PHE A 61 4.33 -10.36 -1.91
CA PHE A 61 4.16 -10.92 -3.25
C PHE A 61 2.68 -11.07 -3.61
N ASP A 62 1.83 -11.41 -2.64
CA ASP A 62 0.40 -11.54 -2.88
C ASP A 62 -0.20 -10.19 -3.28
N VAL A 63 0.24 -9.10 -2.66
CA VAL A 63 -0.21 -7.76 -3.02
C VAL A 63 0.27 -7.38 -4.42
N SER A 64 1.52 -7.71 -4.75
CA SER A 64 2.06 -7.46 -6.09
C SER A 64 1.25 -8.17 -7.16
N GLU A 65 0.82 -9.40 -6.90
CA GLU A 65 -0.02 -10.15 -7.82
C GLU A 65 -1.36 -9.47 -8.05
N ILE A 66 -1.97 -8.95 -6.98
CA ILE A 66 -3.24 -8.24 -7.08
C ILE A 66 -3.08 -6.99 -7.94
N LEU A 67 -2.03 -6.23 -7.72
CA LEU A 67 -1.75 -5.02 -8.51
C LEU A 67 -1.56 -5.36 -9.98
N LYS A 68 -0.79 -6.41 -10.27
CA LYS A 68 -0.52 -6.86 -11.62
C LYS A 68 -1.81 -7.30 -12.33
N ASN A 69 -2.66 -8.06 -11.62
CA ASN A 69 -3.90 -8.56 -12.20
C ASN A 69 -4.94 -7.46 -12.40
N ASN A 70 -4.79 -6.33 -11.74
CA ASN A 70 -5.70 -5.20 -11.87
C ASN A 70 -5.30 -4.23 -12.98
N GLY A 71 -4.40 -4.63 -13.83
CA GLY A 71 -4.00 -3.85 -15.01
C GLY A 71 -2.99 -2.75 -14.73
N ALA A 72 -2.36 -2.80 -13.59
CA ALA A 72 -1.35 -1.81 -13.25
C ALA A 72 -0.02 -2.16 -13.88
#